data_513aaba13510e042d055fa5155d099fc
#
_entry.id   513aaba13510e042d055fa5155d099fc
#
_cell.length_a   1.000
_cell.length_b   1.000
_cell.length_c   1.000
_cell.angle_alpha   90.00
_cell.angle_beta   90.00
_cell.angle_gamma   90.00
#
_symmetry.space_group_name_H-M   'P 1'
#
loop_
_entity.id
_entity.type
_entity.pdbx_description
1 polymer ?
#
loop_
_entity_poly.entity_id
_entity_poly.type
_entity_poly.pdbx_seq_one_letter_code
_entity_poly.pdbx_strand_id
1 'polypeptide(L)'
;MLPIILPIAFCIMLLIFLLAGCDSIIEYIVCSLFSMFGSIFLTFLSLVVCVFIIECANPETYSAETIATYDIIALSDNFSSEDGLCYSFLYQTDKGITSKSIKADKTYIQETSDAPYATENTVRFKNPVLNVLFGSWSTEYNIYIPEGSFIQDGYGIGLE
;
A
#
# COMPACT_ATOMS: atom_id res chain seq x y z
N MET A 1 24.14 0.72 -9.77
CA MET A 1 24.70 1.38 -10.98
C MET A 1 23.88 1.16 -12.25
N LEU A 2 23.35 -0.05 -12.51
CA LEU A 2 22.49 -0.33 -13.68
C LEU A 2 21.30 0.66 -13.89
N PRO A 3 20.53 1.06 -12.86
CA PRO A 3 19.37 1.95 -13.02
C PRO A 3 19.71 3.38 -13.47
N ILE A 4 20.96 3.79 -13.33
CA ILE A 4 21.39 5.11 -13.80
C ILE A 4 21.98 5.03 -15.23
N ILE A 5 22.67 3.94 -15.53
CA ILE A 5 23.33 3.74 -16.82
C ILE A 5 22.29 3.54 -17.95
N LEU A 6 21.23 2.79 -17.68
CA LEU A 6 20.22 2.44 -18.68
C LEU A 6 19.46 3.68 -19.23
N PRO A 7 18.94 4.60 -18.39
CA PRO A 7 18.31 5.84 -18.88
C PRO A 7 19.27 6.73 -19.64
N ILE A 8 20.51 6.85 -19.18
CA ILE A 8 21.53 7.66 -19.88
C ILE A 8 21.81 7.10 -21.27
N ALA A 9 22.03 5.78 -21.37
CA ALA A 9 22.26 5.11 -22.66
C ALA A 9 21.06 5.26 -23.61
N PHE A 10 19.83 5.13 -23.11
CA PHE A 10 18.61 5.33 -23.88
C PHE A 10 18.49 6.77 -24.41
N CYS A 11 18.80 7.76 -23.57
CA CYS A 11 18.75 9.16 -23.98
C CYS A 11 19.81 9.54 -24.98
N ILE A 12 21.02 8.99 -24.87
CA ILE A 12 22.06 9.17 -25.88
C ILE A 12 21.60 8.57 -27.22
N MET A 13 21.01 7.38 -27.21
CA MET A 13 20.49 6.73 -28.41
C MET A 13 19.33 7.52 -29.04
N LEU A 14 18.42 8.03 -28.22
CA LEU A 14 17.31 8.88 -28.66
C LEU A 14 17.83 10.21 -29.26
N LEU A 15 18.84 10.83 -28.64
CA LEU A 15 19.49 12.05 -29.14
C LEU A 15 20.11 11.80 -30.53
N ILE A 16 20.87 10.72 -30.69
CA ILE A 16 21.48 10.37 -31.98
C ILE A 16 20.40 10.18 -33.05
N PHE A 17 19.31 9.49 -32.70
CA PHE A 17 18.20 9.22 -33.62
C PHE A 17 17.48 10.52 -34.04
N LEU A 18 17.20 11.43 -33.08
CA LEU A 18 16.57 12.72 -33.36
C LEU A 18 17.46 13.64 -34.18
N LEU A 19 18.77 13.68 -33.87
CA LEU A 19 19.73 14.52 -34.60
C LEU A 19 19.94 14.03 -36.02
N ALA A 20 19.82 12.74 -36.28
CA ALA A 20 19.98 12.17 -37.65
C ALA A 20 18.87 12.61 -38.63
N GLY A 21 17.72 13.11 -38.09
CA GLY A 21 16.60 13.59 -38.88
C GLY A 21 16.44 15.12 -38.94
N CYS A 22 17.39 15.87 -38.37
CA CYS A 22 17.30 17.33 -38.31
C CYS A 22 18.02 17.99 -39.51
N ASP A 23 17.29 18.82 -40.23
CA ASP A 23 17.82 19.56 -41.40
C ASP A 23 18.18 21.02 -41.08
N SER A 24 17.81 21.54 -39.92
CA SER A 24 18.08 22.94 -39.55
C SER A 24 18.75 23.08 -38.18
N ILE A 25 19.50 24.15 -37.96
CA ILE A 25 20.17 24.46 -36.67
C ILE A 25 19.14 24.55 -35.54
N ILE A 26 17.95 25.11 -35.81
CA ILE A 26 16.89 25.26 -34.81
C ILE A 26 16.37 23.89 -34.36
N GLU A 27 16.17 22.96 -35.29
CA GLU A 27 15.77 21.58 -34.97
C GLU A 27 16.80 20.88 -34.11
N TYR A 28 18.11 21.05 -34.42
CA TYR A 28 19.21 20.53 -33.59
C TYR A 28 19.12 21.06 -32.14
N ILE A 29 18.90 22.33 -31.94
CA ILE A 29 18.78 22.94 -30.61
C ILE A 29 17.57 22.36 -29.87
N VAL A 30 16.42 22.35 -30.53
CA VAL A 30 15.16 21.82 -29.92
C VAL A 30 15.29 20.34 -29.56
N CYS A 31 15.80 19.52 -30.45
CA CYS A 31 16.02 18.08 -30.19
C CYS A 31 17.02 17.85 -29.06
N SER A 32 18.09 18.65 -28.98
CA SER A 32 19.08 18.57 -27.91
C SER A 32 18.48 18.92 -26.54
N LEU A 33 17.71 20.00 -26.47
CA LEU A 33 16.99 20.38 -25.23
C LEU A 33 16.00 19.31 -24.81
N PHE A 34 15.20 18.79 -25.74
CA PHE A 34 14.21 17.74 -25.45
C PHE A 34 14.88 16.47 -24.93
N SER A 35 16.00 16.05 -25.52
CA SER A 35 16.77 14.90 -25.05
C SER A 35 17.36 15.14 -23.65
N MET A 36 17.86 16.34 -23.38
CA MET A 36 18.40 16.68 -22.06
C MET A 36 17.30 16.62 -20.97
N PHE A 37 16.14 17.23 -21.22
CA PHE A 37 15.00 17.17 -20.28
C PHE A 37 14.47 15.74 -20.13
N GLY A 38 14.35 14.99 -21.22
CA GLY A 38 13.95 13.57 -21.19
C GLY A 38 14.91 12.72 -20.37
N SER A 39 16.21 12.95 -20.48
CA SER A 39 17.24 12.27 -19.70
C SER A 39 17.10 12.53 -18.19
N ILE A 40 16.95 13.78 -17.81
CA ILE A 40 16.76 14.19 -16.41
C ILE A 40 15.50 13.53 -15.84
N PHE A 41 14.40 13.58 -16.59
CA PHE A 41 13.12 13.01 -16.16
C PHE A 41 13.21 11.49 -16.01
N LEU A 42 13.82 10.80 -16.98
CA LEU A 42 13.96 9.33 -16.94
C LEU A 42 14.89 8.88 -15.80
N THR A 43 15.94 9.64 -15.53
CA THR A 43 16.85 9.37 -14.40
C THR A 43 16.13 9.55 -13.06
N PHE A 44 15.36 10.62 -12.93
CA PHE A 44 14.55 10.86 -11.74
C PHE A 44 13.52 9.74 -11.52
N LEU A 45 12.78 9.35 -12.56
CA LEU A 45 11.81 8.25 -12.51
C LEU A 45 12.47 6.93 -12.11
N SER A 46 13.63 6.60 -12.68
CA SER A 46 14.41 5.41 -12.34
C SER A 46 14.86 5.41 -10.87
N LEU A 47 15.27 6.56 -10.34
CA LEU A 47 15.65 6.71 -8.94
C LEU A 47 14.44 6.48 -8.01
N VAL A 48 13.31 7.05 -8.33
CA VAL A 48 12.05 6.87 -7.58
C VAL A 48 11.65 5.39 -7.56
N VAL A 49 11.70 4.71 -8.69
CA VAL A 49 11.39 3.27 -8.80
C VAL A 49 12.38 2.43 -7.96
N CYS A 50 13.67 2.74 -7.99
CA CYS A 50 14.66 2.04 -7.17
C CYS A 50 14.43 2.24 -5.67
N VAL A 51 14.19 3.47 -5.24
CA VAL A 51 13.86 3.76 -3.84
C VAL A 51 12.59 3.02 -3.43
N PHE A 52 11.56 3.03 -4.27
CA PHE A 52 10.31 2.31 -4.04
C PHE A 52 10.54 0.81 -3.87
N ILE A 53 11.32 0.17 -4.76
CA ILE A 53 11.61 -1.27 -4.66
C ILE A 53 12.38 -1.60 -3.38
N ILE A 54 13.39 -0.80 -3.01
CA ILE A 54 14.17 -0.99 -1.79
C ILE A 54 13.28 -0.85 -0.55
N GLU A 55 12.43 0.15 -0.54
CA GLU A 55 11.53 0.42 0.57
C GLU A 55 10.44 -0.68 0.69
N CYS A 56 9.86 -1.15 -0.42
CA CYS A 56 8.90 -2.26 -0.41
C CYS A 56 9.49 -3.58 0.08
N ALA A 57 10.79 -3.80 -0.12
CA ALA A 57 11.48 -5.01 0.33
C ALA A 57 11.78 -5.02 1.83
N ASN A 58 11.66 -3.88 2.53
CA ASN A 58 11.99 -3.76 3.93
C ASN A 58 10.73 -3.54 4.78
N PRO A 59 10.29 -4.53 5.60
CA PRO A 59 9.08 -4.40 6.42
C PRO A 59 9.16 -3.28 7.49
N GLU A 60 10.36 -2.85 7.89
CA GLU A 60 10.53 -1.73 8.81
C GLU A 60 10.22 -0.36 8.21
N THR A 61 10.01 -0.31 6.91
CA THR A 61 9.77 0.92 6.14
C THR A 61 8.35 1.45 6.28
N TYR A 62 7.45 0.61 6.77
CA TYR A 62 6.05 0.98 6.95
C TYR A 62 5.77 1.41 8.40
N SER A 63 4.80 2.29 8.54
CA SER A 63 4.16 2.60 9.82
C SER A 63 2.66 2.37 9.71
N ALA A 64 2.11 1.67 10.70
CA ALA A 64 0.68 1.55 10.84
C ALA A 64 0.17 2.70 11.71
N GLU A 65 -0.82 3.43 11.23
CA GLU A 65 -1.51 4.50 11.96
C GLU A 65 -2.96 4.09 12.14
N THR A 66 -3.41 4.03 13.40
CA THR A 66 -4.81 3.72 13.71
C THR A 66 -5.70 4.89 13.31
N ILE A 67 -6.62 4.65 12.40
CA ILE A 67 -7.57 5.65 11.90
C ILE A 67 -8.96 5.51 12.51
N ALA A 68 -9.32 4.32 12.98
CA ALA A 68 -10.59 4.07 13.65
C ALA A 68 -10.47 2.93 14.66
N THR A 69 -11.29 3.00 15.71
CA THR A 69 -11.47 1.93 16.69
C THR A 69 -12.96 1.62 16.77
N TYR A 70 -13.31 0.33 16.84
CA TYR A 70 -14.68 -0.17 16.85
C TYR A 70 -14.87 -1.06 18.07
N ASP A 71 -15.83 -0.75 18.92
CA ASP A 71 -16.23 -1.64 20.01
C ASP A 71 -17.07 -2.77 19.45
N ILE A 72 -16.58 -3.99 19.54
CA ILE A 72 -17.21 -5.16 18.95
C ILE A 72 -18.29 -5.70 19.88
N ILE A 73 -19.50 -5.90 19.31
CA ILE A 73 -20.63 -6.53 19.99
C ILE A 73 -20.68 -8.02 19.68
N ALA A 74 -20.39 -8.38 18.43
CA ALA A 74 -20.36 -9.76 17.96
C ALA A 74 -19.37 -9.89 16.79
N LEU A 75 -18.73 -11.04 16.72
CA LEU A 75 -17.79 -11.39 15.65
C LEU A 75 -18.22 -12.72 15.02
N SER A 76 -18.15 -12.83 13.71
CA SER A 76 -18.37 -14.05 12.95
C SER A 76 -17.37 -14.18 11.81
N ASP A 77 -17.05 -15.39 11.44
CA ASP A 77 -16.34 -15.71 10.20
C ASP A 77 -17.36 -16.09 9.11
N ASN A 78 -17.08 -15.66 7.90
CA ASN A 78 -17.88 -15.99 6.73
C ASN A 78 -16.94 -16.34 5.56
N PHE A 79 -17.28 -17.37 4.83
CA PHE A 79 -16.60 -17.70 3.59
C PHE A 79 -17.39 -17.13 2.41
N SER A 80 -16.77 -16.24 1.64
CA SER A 80 -17.29 -15.74 0.38
C SER A 80 -16.61 -16.44 -0.78
N SER A 81 -17.37 -16.87 -1.77
CA SER A 81 -16.82 -17.50 -2.99
C SER A 81 -15.95 -16.55 -3.82
N GLU A 82 -16.15 -15.24 -3.68
CA GLU A 82 -15.39 -14.22 -4.42
C GLU A 82 -14.22 -13.66 -3.62
N ASP A 83 -14.40 -13.49 -2.29
CA ASP A 83 -13.43 -12.81 -1.41
C ASP A 83 -12.64 -13.74 -0.52
N GLY A 84 -12.96 -15.06 -0.48
CA GLY A 84 -12.38 -16.03 0.42
C GLY A 84 -12.90 -15.90 1.85
N LEU A 85 -12.07 -16.22 2.84
CA LEU A 85 -12.42 -16.07 4.25
C LEU A 85 -12.50 -14.60 4.64
N CYS A 86 -13.63 -14.21 5.22
CA CYS A 86 -13.89 -12.88 5.73
C CYS A 86 -14.31 -12.94 7.18
N TYR A 87 -13.89 -11.95 7.97
CA TYR A 87 -14.41 -11.71 9.32
C TYR A 87 -15.45 -10.59 9.25
N SER A 88 -16.60 -10.82 9.89
CA SER A 88 -17.67 -9.83 10.00
C SER A 88 -17.93 -9.53 11.46
N PHE A 89 -17.92 -8.26 11.84
CA PHE A 89 -18.24 -7.85 13.20
C PHE A 89 -19.33 -6.79 13.25
N LEU A 90 -20.11 -6.84 14.33
CA LEU A 90 -21.12 -5.85 14.66
C LEU A 90 -20.51 -4.85 15.65
N TYR A 91 -20.74 -3.58 15.43
CA TYR A 91 -20.27 -2.52 16.30
C TYR A 91 -21.32 -1.40 16.47
N GLN A 92 -21.24 -0.69 17.58
CA GLN A 92 -22.13 0.41 17.90
C GLN A 92 -21.69 1.69 17.21
N THR A 93 -22.65 2.43 16.66
CA THR A 93 -22.47 3.79 16.15
C THR A 93 -23.55 4.71 16.72
N ASP A 94 -23.40 6.00 16.53
CA ASP A 94 -24.41 6.99 16.93
C ASP A 94 -25.79 6.75 16.28
N LYS A 95 -25.82 6.05 15.14
CA LYS A 95 -27.03 5.72 14.38
C LYS A 95 -27.59 4.33 14.71
N GLY A 96 -26.95 3.58 15.58
CA GLY A 96 -27.32 2.21 15.95
C GLY A 96 -26.23 1.19 15.64
N ILE A 97 -26.61 -0.09 15.64
CA ILE A 97 -25.70 -1.20 15.38
C ILE A 97 -25.51 -1.36 13.86
N THR A 98 -24.30 -1.47 13.42
CA THR A 98 -23.94 -1.74 12.03
C THR A 98 -22.93 -2.87 11.94
N SER A 99 -22.74 -3.43 10.74
CA SER A 99 -21.78 -4.50 10.46
C SER A 99 -20.68 -4.03 9.54
N LYS A 100 -19.47 -4.58 9.74
CA LYS A 100 -18.33 -4.42 8.85
C LYS A 100 -17.75 -5.78 8.53
N SER A 101 -17.53 -6.07 7.23
CA SER A 101 -16.89 -7.29 6.78
C SER A 101 -15.50 -6.96 6.24
N ILE A 102 -14.50 -7.74 6.63
CA ILE A 102 -13.09 -7.54 6.29
C ILE A 102 -12.47 -8.87 5.86
N LYS A 103 -11.53 -8.81 4.91
CA LYS A 103 -10.83 -9.99 4.42
C LYS A 103 -9.84 -10.53 5.46
N ALA A 104 -9.78 -11.84 5.61
CA ALA A 104 -8.91 -12.48 6.59
C ALA A 104 -7.41 -12.24 6.30
N ASP A 105 -7.02 -12.09 5.04
CA ASP A 105 -5.63 -11.82 4.62
C ASP A 105 -5.08 -10.47 5.09
N LYS A 106 -5.99 -9.56 5.51
CA LYS A 106 -5.67 -8.22 6.04
C LYS A 106 -6.04 -8.06 7.51
N THR A 107 -6.28 -9.16 8.21
CA THR A 107 -6.82 -9.16 9.56
C THR A 107 -5.94 -9.98 10.48
N TYR A 108 -5.54 -9.37 11.59
CA TYR A 108 -4.80 -10.01 12.67
C TYR A 108 -5.72 -10.12 13.88
N ILE A 109 -5.85 -11.32 14.43
CA ILE A 109 -6.65 -11.57 15.63
C ILE A 109 -5.71 -11.79 16.81
N GLN A 110 -5.95 -11.09 17.90
CA GLN A 110 -5.15 -11.12 19.12
C GLN A 110 -6.07 -11.27 20.32
N GLU A 111 -5.62 -12.01 21.33
CA GLU A 111 -6.33 -12.11 22.60
C GLU A 111 -6.00 -10.92 23.51
N THR A 112 -6.98 -10.45 24.26
CA THR A 112 -6.85 -9.35 25.20
C THR A 112 -7.65 -9.61 26.47
N SER A 113 -7.23 -9.03 27.58
CA SER A 113 -8.00 -9.01 28.84
C SER A 113 -9.08 -7.92 28.86
N ASP A 114 -9.09 -7.03 27.88
CA ASP A 114 -10.05 -5.95 27.76
C ASP A 114 -11.33 -6.38 27.03
N ALA A 115 -12.33 -5.50 26.99
CA ALA A 115 -13.52 -5.70 26.17
C ALA A 115 -13.13 -5.83 24.69
N PRO A 116 -13.86 -6.63 23.88
CA PRO A 116 -13.52 -6.89 22.50
C PRO A 116 -13.62 -5.61 21.65
N TYR A 117 -12.58 -5.36 20.86
CA TYR A 117 -12.54 -4.21 19.96
C TYR A 117 -11.75 -4.53 18.69
N ALA A 118 -11.96 -3.73 17.65
CA ALA A 118 -11.13 -3.77 16.44
C ALA A 118 -10.52 -2.40 16.16
N THR A 119 -9.31 -2.41 15.64
CA THR A 119 -8.66 -1.21 15.11
C THR A 119 -8.48 -1.33 13.60
N GLU A 120 -8.79 -0.25 12.92
CA GLU A 120 -8.49 -0.07 11.51
C GLU A 120 -7.21 0.75 11.37
N ASN A 121 -6.20 0.17 10.78
CA ASN A 121 -4.89 0.77 10.64
C ASN A 121 -4.60 1.03 9.16
N THR A 122 -4.19 2.25 8.86
CA THR A 122 -3.66 2.58 7.54
C THR A 122 -2.15 2.40 7.54
N VAL A 123 -1.66 1.57 6.63
CA VAL A 123 -0.23 1.36 6.44
C VAL A 123 0.30 2.39 5.45
N ARG A 124 1.30 3.14 5.88
CA ARG A 124 1.94 4.22 5.10
C ARG A 124 3.44 4.04 5.07
N PHE A 125 4.08 4.59 4.04
CA PHE A 125 5.53 4.68 4.01
C PHE A 125 6.04 5.66 5.08
N LYS A 126 7.07 5.27 5.84
CA LYS A 126 7.78 6.20 6.73
C LYS A 126 8.51 7.28 5.95
N ASN A 127 8.95 6.95 4.73
CA ASN A 127 9.59 7.91 3.85
C ASN A 127 8.57 8.95 3.35
N PRO A 128 8.74 10.25 3.67
CA PRO A 128 7.76 11.28 3.33
C PRO A 128 7.57 11.46 1.83
N VAL A 129 8.60 11.26 1.03
CA VAL A 129 8.52 11.39 -0.44
C VAL A 129 7.65 10.28 -1.02
N LEU A 130 7.87 9.03 -0.59
CA LEU A 130 7.04 7.90 -1.03
C LEU A 130 5.60 8.02 -0.53
N ASN A 131 5.41 8.52 0.69
CA ASN A 131 4.08 8.75 1.24
C ASN A 131 3.29 9.80 0.44
N VAL A 132 3.94 10.85 -0.04
CA VAL A 132 3.32 11.87 -0.90
C VAL A 132 2.99 11.31 -2.29
N LEU A 133 3.88 10.48 -2.85
CA LEU A 133 3.72 9.95 -4.21
C LEU A 133 2.69 8.81 -4.30
N PHE A 134 2.65 7.94 -3.29
CA PHE A 134 1.85 6.71 -3.31
C PHE A 134 0.71 6.69 -2.29
N GLY A 135 0.69 7.61 -1.33
CA GLY A 135 -0.34 7.68 -0.30
C GLY A 135 -0.34 6.50 0.66
N SER A 136 -1.54 6.06 1.05
CA SER A 136 -1.71 4.85 1.87
C SER A 136 -1.53 3.61 1.02
N TRP A 137 -0.68 2.67 1.48
CA TRP A 137 -0.39 1.43 0.78
C TRP A 137 -1.49 0.37 0.95
N SER A 138 -1.95 0.21 2.19
CA SER A 138 -2.93 -0.82 2.54
C SER A 138 -3.71 -0.39 3.78
N THR A 139 -4.87 -1.02 3.99
CA THR A 139 -5.60 -0.98 5.25
C THR A 139 -5.53 -2.36 5.88
N GLU A 140 -5.17 -2.43 7.16
CA GLU A 140 -5.09 -3.64 7.96
C GLU A 140 -5.98 -3.50 9.18
N TYR A 141 -6.47 -4.63 9.68
CA TYR A 141 -7.34 -4.69 10.84
C TYR A 141 -6.72 -5.55 11.92
N ASN A 142 -6.70 -5.03 13.16
CA ASN A 142 -6.41 -5.83 14.33
C ASN A 142 -7.72 -6.01 15.11
N ILE A 143 -8.13 -7.25 15.31
CA ILE A 143 -9.30 -7.64 16.10
C ILE A 143 -8.80 -8.18 17.43
N TYR A 144 -9.23 -7.57 18.52
CA TYR A 144 -8.90 -7.97 19.88
C TYR A 144 -10.11 -8.66 20.49
N ILE A 145 -9.93 -9.90 20.91
CA ILE A 145 -10.97 -10.74 21.50
C ILE A 145 -10.57 -11.16 22.92
N PRO A 146 -11.52 -11.46 23.81
CA PRO A 146 -11.21 -11.93 25.15
C PRO A 146 -10.36 -13.20 25.14
N GLU A 147 -9.48 -13.34 26.14
CA GLU A 147 -8.65 -14.54 26.32
C GLU A 147 -9.52 -15.80 26.39
N GLY A 148 -9.11 -16.84 25.64
CA GLY A 148 -9.83 -18.11 25.56
C GLY A 148 -11.07 -18.12 24.65
N SER A 149 -11.40 -16.99 24.00
CA SER A 149 -12.50 -16.93 23.03
C SER A 149 -12.15 -17.51 21.67
N PHE A 150 -10.88 -17.76 21.39
CA PHE A 150 -10.43 -18.35 20.14
C PHE A 150 -10.58 -19.86 20.19
N ILE A 151 -11.78 -20.35 19.88
CA ILE A 151 -12.02 -21.79 19.68
C ILE A 151 -11.82 -22.08 18.20
N GLN A 152 -10.76 -22.77 17.88
CA GLN A 152 -10.42 -23.20 16.52
C GLN A 152 -11.23 -24.46 16.11
N ASP A 153 -12.50 -24.47 16.42
CA ASP A 153 -13.44 -25.47 15.94
C ASP A 153 -14.26 -24.84 14.82
N GLY A 154 -13.78 -24.86 13.64
CA GLY A 154 -14.39 -24.69 12.29
C GLY A 154 -15.72 -23.98 12.07
N TYR A 155 -16.40 -23.47 13.08
CA TYR A 155 -17.70 -22.83 13.03
C TYR A 155 -17.86 -21.74 14.11
N GLY A 156 -17.38 -20.55 13.80
CA GLY A 156 -17.74 -19.34 14.52
C GLY A 156 -16.96 -19.07 15.82
N ILE A 157 -16.55 -17.80 15.98
CA ILE A 157 -15.98 -17.29 17.22
C ILE A 157 -17.17 -16.84 18.09
N GLY A 158 -17.49 -17.61 19.14
CA GLY A 158 -18.48 -17.21 20.14
C GLY A 158 -17.83 -16.22 21.12
N LEU A 159 -18.33 -15.01 21.19
CA LEU A 159 -18.04 -14.07 22.27
C LEU A 159 -19.10 -14.32 23.34
N GLU A 160 -18.74 -14.96 24.48
CA GLU A 160 -19.57 -15.05 25.68
C GLU A 160 -19.35 -13.84 26.61
#